data_1dcba122c37b497cffed6cae25930145
#
_entry.id   1dcba122c37b497cffed6cae25930145
#
_cell.length_a   1.000
_cell.length_b   1.000
_cell.length_c   1.000
_cell.angle_alpha   90.00
_cell.angle_beta   90.00
_cell.angle_gamma   90.00
#
_symmetry.space_group_name_H-M   'P 1'
#
loop_
_entity.id
_entity.type
_entity.pdbx_description
1 polymer ?
#
loop_
_entity_poly.entity_id
_entity_poly.type
_entity_poly.pdbx_seq_one_letter_code
_entity_poly.pdbx_strand_id
1 'polypeptide(L)'
;VNDAHVYRINHPLAQNLIEQAKTQRLNSSHLAFNYSQSQNKISILEPFVGLSGWLIARSVTISSFETEDYVLLSGITTGGVVLDEEVCRRLFSLNASMQNFHTLPEQTFNHLVNMLDAQKTGILGQVNTRNAQFFELELEKLDNWGEDKRSSLKVTLKDLDEQIKELKKQARVAPNLPEK
;
A
#
# COMPACT_ATOMS: atom_id res chain seq x y z
N VAL A 1 21.55 18.84 28.59
CA VAL A 1 20.29 18.65 27.84
C VAL A 1 20.49 17.40 26.93
N ASN A 2 20.50 16.18 27.54
CA ASN A 2 20.85 14.95 26.82
C ASN A 2 19.73 13.90 26.82
N ASP A 3 18.47 14.29 27.01
CA ASP A 3 17.32 13.35 26.95
C ASP A 3 16.29 13.80 25.91
N ALA A 4 16.74 13.99 24.68
CA ALA A 4 15.81 14.13 23.57
C ALA A 4 15.34 12.72 23.14
N HIS A 5 14.16 12.33 23.57
CA HIS A 5 13.53 11.12 23.06
C HIS A 5 13.17 11.29 21.58
N VAL A 6 13.83 10.53 20.72
CA VAL A 6 13.49 10.48 19.27
C VAL A 6 12.21 9.67 19.13
N TYR A 7 11.10 10.33 18.85
CA TYR A 7 9.83 9.66 18.54
C TYR A 7 9.89 9.09 17.11
N ARG A 8 9.97 7.78 17.01
CA ARG A 8 9.83 7.09 15.72
C ARG A 8 8.35 6.94 15.35
N ILE A 9 8.06 6.77 14.06
CA ILE A 9 6.68 6.57 13.56
C ILE A 9 5.94 5.45 14.31
N ASN A 10 6.66 4.40 14.72
CA ASN A 10 6.09 3.26 15.47
C ASN A 10 5.88 3.55 16.98
N HIS A 11 6.21 4.75 17.46
CA HIS A 11 5.97 5.10 18.86
C HIS A 11 4.46 5.29 19.10
N PRO A 12 3.87 4.75 20.20
CA PRO A 12 2.42 4.81 20.42
C PRO A 12 1.84 6.21 20.37
N LEU A 13 2.57 7.22 20.83
CA LEU A 13 2.15 8.62 20.79
C LEU A 13 2.11 9.16 19.35
N ALA A 14 3.08 8.78 18.51
CA ALA A 14 3.08 9.15 17.10
C ALA A 14 1.93 8.48 16.34
N GLN A 15 1.68 7.20 16.61
CA GLN A 15 0.55 6.47 16.04
C GLN A 15 -0.79 7.10 16.44
N ASN A 16 -0.95 7.48 17.69
CA ASN A 16 -2.18 8.12 18.19
C ASN A 16 -2.43 9.47 17.49
N LEU A 17 -1.39 10.28 17.30
CA LEU A 17 -1.48 11.56 16.57
C LEU A 17 -1.84 11.35 15.09
N ILE A 18 -1.26 10.32 14.44
CA ILE A 18 -1.57 9.97 13.06
C ILE A 18 -3.04 9.55 12.94
N GLU A 19 -3.54 8.69 13.82
CA GLU A 19 -4.94 8.27 13.82
C GLU A 19 -5.91 9.43 14.09
N GLN A 20 -5.57 10.33 15.01
CA GLN A 20 -6.35 11.55 15.23
C GLN A 20 -6.38 12.43 13.98
N ALA A 21 -5.24 12.59 13.30
CA ALA A 21 -5.16 13.37 12.07
C ALA A 21 -5.97 12.74 10.93
N LYS A 22 -5.94 11.41 10.80
CA LYS A 22 -6.74 10.67 9.79
C LYS A 22 -8.25 10.83 9.98
N THR A 23 -8.70 10.89 11.23
CA THR A 23 -10.14 10.99 11.56
C THR A 23 -10.65 12.42 11.63
N GLN A 24 -9.76 13.41 11.60
CA GLN A 24 -10.12 14.82 11.68
C GLN A 24 -10.87 15.27 10.42
N ARG A 25 -12.09 15.81 10.59
CA ARG A 25 -12.81 16.47 9.51
C ARG A 25 -12.20 17.84 9.25
N LEU A 26 -11.73 18.04 8.03
CA LEU A 26 -11.24 19.33 7.57
C LEU A 26 -12.37 20.10 6.89
N ASN A 27 -12.59 21.33 7.31
CA ASN A 27 -13.50 22.24 6.63
C ASN A 27 -12.81 22.83 5.38
N SER A 28 -13.60 23.15 4.37
CA SER A 28 -13.11 23.90 3.21
C SER A 28 -12.49 25.20 3.68
N SER A 29 -11.32 25.53 3.18
CA SER A 29 -10.56 26.72 3.55
C SER A 29 -9.93 27.37 2.33
N HIS A 30 -9.83 28.69 2.35
CA HIS A 30 -9.04 29.41 1.35
C HIS A 30 -7.60 29.54 1.87
N LEU A 31 -6.65 29.01 1.14
CA LEU A 31 -5.24 29.01 1.49
C LEU A 31 -4.44 29.83 0.47
N ALA A 32 -3.57 30.71 0.93
CA ALA A 32 -2.56 31.34 0.11
C ALA A 32 -1.20 30.69 0.39
N PHE A 33 -0.66 29.97 -0.59
CA PHE A 33 0.65 29.35 -0.52
C PHE A 33 1.74 30.37 -0.84
N ASN A 34 2.73 30.47 0.03
CA ASN A 34 3.79 31.48 -0.12
C ASN A 34 5.05 30.84 -0.74
N TYR A 35 5.16 30.94 -2.04
CA TYR A 35 6.31 30.43 -2.79
C TYR A 35 7.61 31.17 -2.48
N SER A 36 7.54 32.49 -2.24
CA SER A 36 8.73 33.33 -2.00
C SER A 36 9.45 33.03 -0.66
N GLN A 37 8.75 32.42 0.29
CA GLN A 37 9.32 32.02 1.59
C GLN A 37 9.88 30.58 1.58
N SER A 38 9.80 29.88 0.47
CA SER A 38 10.38 28.54 0.37
C SER A 38 11.90 28.64 0.39
N GLN A 39 12.54 27.87 1.28
CA GLN A 39 14.01 27.78 1.34
C GLN A 39 14.60 27.12 0.09
N ASN A 40 13.83 26.26 -0.55
CA ASN A 40 14.23 25.55 -1.76
C ASN A 40 13.37 25.95 -2.93
N LYS A 41 14.01 26.14 -4.08
CA LYS A 41 13.32 26.37 -5.34
C LYS A 41 12.59 25.12 -5.78
N ILE A 42 11.27 25.20 -5.98
CA ILE A 42 10.42 24.08 -6.42
C ILE A 42 9.98 24.38 -7.85
N SER A 43 10.79 23.96 -8.81
CA SER A 43 10.63 24.34 -10.23
C SER A 43 9.27 23.93 -10.81
N ILE A 44 8.70 22.80 -10.36
CA ILE A 44 7.39 22.32 -10.81
C ILE A 44 6.24 23.28 -10.43
N LEU A 45 6.41 24.10 -9.40
CA LEU A 45 5.41 25.08 -8.96
C LEU A 45 5.56 26.46 -9.62
N GLU A 46 6.69 26.76 -10.26
CA GLU A 46 6.94 28.07 -10.87
C GLU A 46 5.87 28.50 -11.86
N PRO A 47 5.37 27.62 -12.75
CA PRO A 47 4.33 28.00 -13.70
C PRO A 47 3.00 28.40 -13.06
N PHE A 48 2.80 28.06 -11.79
CA PHE A 48 1.55 28.27 -11.05
C PHE A 48 1.64 29.45 -10.07
N VAL A 49 2.80 30.09 -9.95
CA VAL A 49 2.97 31.26 -9.08
C VAL A 49 2.08 32.40 -9.54
N GLY A 50 1.29 32.95 -8.60
CA GLY A 50 0.32 34.02 -8.91
C GLY A 50 -1.00 33.53 -9.47
N LEU A 51 -1.17 32.24 -9.71
CA LEU A 51 -2.44 31.65 -10.13
C LEU A 51 -3.30 31.27 -8.93
N SER A 52 -4.60 31.21 -9.16
CA SER A 52 -5.59 30.72 -8.20
C SER A 52 -6.24 29.44 -8.75
N GLY A 53 -6.82 28.65 -7.86
CA GLY A 53 -7.48 27.41 -8.26
C GLY A 53 -8.21 26.74 -7.10
N TRP A 54 -8.66 25.56 -7.35
CA TRP A 54 -9.32 24.69 -6.37
C TRP A 54 -8.57 23.38 -6.28
N LEU A 55 -8.50 22.84 -5.08
CA LEU A 55 -7.88 21.57 -4.77
C LEU A 55 -8.77 20.81 -3.79
N ILE A 56 -8.96 19.52 -4.05
CA ILE A 56 -9.59 18.62 -3.10
C ILE A 56 -8.65 17.47 -2.75
N ALA A 57 -8.76 16.98 -1.52
CA ALA A 57 -8.05 15.84 -1.01
C ALA A 57 -9.02 14.82 -0.46
N ARG A 58 -8.74 13.54 -0.67
CA ARG A 58 -9.52 12.44 -0.13
C ARG A 58 -8.57 11.33 0.34
N SER A 59 -8.77 10.83 1.55
CA SER A 59 -8.11 9.60 1.99
C SER A 59 -8.91 8.39 1.53
N VAL A 60 -8.20 7.35 1.10
CA VAL A 60 -8.76 6.07 0.69
C VAL A 60 -7.95 4.96 1.32
N THR A 61 -8.61 4.08 2.07
CA THR A 61 -8.00 2.87 2.61
C THR A 61 -8.42 1.69 1.75
N ILE A 62 -7.46 0.92 1.26
CA ILE A 62 -7.69 -0.32 0.51
C ILE A 62 -7.25 -1.47 1.39
N SER A 63 -8.19 -2.31 1.81
CA SER A 63 -7.93 -3.54 2.58
C SER A 63 -7.98 -4.74 1.64
N SER A 64 -6.87 -5.47 1.57
CA SER A 64 -6.69 -6.63 0.74
C SER A 64 -5.79 -7.64 1.49
N PHE A 65 -4.72 -8.19 0.92
CA PHE A 65 -3.70 -8.92 1.67
C PHE A 65 -3.00 -8.02 2.68
N GLU A 66 -2.78 -6.78 2.31
CA GLU A 66 -2.30 -5.72 3.19
C GLU A 66 -3.31 -4.57 3.19
N THR A 67 -3.29 -3.77 4.25
CA THR A 67 -4.09 -2.55 4.32
C THR A 67 -3.19 -1.38 3.95
N GLU A 68 -3.57 -0.65 2.91
CA GLU A 68 -2.83 0.49 2.37
C GLU A 68 -3.68 1.75 2.41
N ASP A 69 -3.09 2.83 2.91
CA ASP A 69 -3.72 4.15 2.96
C ASP A 69 -3.15 5.04 1.85
N TYR A 70 -4.04 5.65 1.09
CA TYR A 70 -3.72 6.59 0.02
C TYR A 70 -4.33 7.94 0.28
N VAL A 71 -3.61 9.01 -0.06
CA VAL A 71 -4.14 10.37 -0.12
C VAL A 71 -4.20 10.77 -1.59
N LEU A 72 -5.42 10.89 -2.11
CA LEU A 72 -5.70 11.33 -3.46
C LEU A 72 -5.83 12.83 -3.47
N LEU A 73 -5.22 13.48 -4.44
CA LEU A 73 -5.24 14.92 -4.63
C LEU A 73 -5.69 15.25 -6.06
N SER A 74 -6.62 16.19 -6.18
CA SER A 74 -7.04 16.68 -7.48
C SER A 74 -7.14 18.20 -7.42
N GLY A 75 -6.57 18.89 -8.39
CA GLY A 75 -6.55 20.33 -8.47
C GLY A 75 -6.77 20.85 -9.88
N ILE A 76 -7.36 22.04 -9.96
CA ILE A 76 -7.58 22.76 -11.21
C ILE A 76 -7.41 24.27 -10.96
N THR A 77 -6.74 24.97 -11.86
CA THR A 77 -6.63 26.42 -11.81
C THR A 77 -7.95 27.06 -12.23
N THR A 78 -8.15 28.34 -11.89
CA THR A 78 -9.30 29.16 -12.39
C THR A 78 -9.32 29.25 -13.91
N GLY A 79 -8.16 29.10 -14.56
CA GLY A 79 -8.04 29.05 -16.03
C GLY A 79 -8.34 27.68 -16.64
N GLY A 80 -8.76 26.68 -15.85
CA GLY A 80 -9.10 25.34 -16.33
C GLY A 80 -7.92 24.40 -16.52
N VAL A 81 -6.70 24.77 -16.11
CA VAL A 81 -5.52 23.89 -16.18
C VAL A 81 -5.57 22.91 -15.03
N VAL A 82 -5.58 21.62 -15.36
CA VAL A 82 -5.53 20.52 -14.38
C VAL A 82 -4.13 20.47 -13.78
N LEU A 83 -4.06 20.34 -12.46
CA LEU A 83 -2.81 20.11 -11.73
C LEU A 83 -2.57 18.61 -11.62
N ASP A 84 -1.39 18.16 -11.97
CA ASP A 84 -1.01 16.78 -11.72
C ASP A 84 -0.81 16.52 -10.21
N GLU A 85 -0.73 15.24 -9.86
CA GLU A 85 -0.64 14.83 -8.45
C GLU A 85 0.63 15.36 -7.77
N GLU A 86 1.76 15.38 -8.49
CA GLU A 86 3.02 15.87 -7.94
C GLU A 86 2.95 17.37 -7.63
N VAL A 87 2.37 18.16 -8.53
CA VAL A 87 2.11 19.60 -8.30
C VAL A 87 1.24 19.78 -7.06
N CYS A 88 0.13 19.04 -6.97
CA CYS A 88 -0.76 19.09 -5.80
C CYS A 88 -0.02 18.74 -4.50
N ARG A 89 0.82 17.70 -4.49
CA ARG A 89 1.62 17.31 -3.34
C ARG A 89 2.64 18.38 -2.94
N ARG A 90 3.31 18.98 -3.90
CA ARG A 90 4.33 20.03 -3.67
C ARG A 90 3.75 21.31 -3.09
N LEU A 91 2.48 21.64 -3.35
CA LEU A 91 1.82 22.77 -2.68
C LEU A 91 1.84 22.63 -1.16
N PHE A 92 1.67 21.43 -0.62
CA PHE A 92 1.69 21.18 0.83
C PHE A 92 3.09 21.29 1.45
N SER A 93 4.16 21.40 0.68
CA SER A 93 5.50 21.71 1.18
C SER A 93 5.77 23.21 1.36
N LEU A 94 4.85 24.07 0.90
CA LEU A 94 4.93 25.51 1.06
C LEU A 94 4.26 25.96 2.37
N ASN A 95 4.75 27.06 2.92
CA ASN A 95 4.03 27.78 3.97
C ASN A 95 2.72 28.34 3.40
N ALA A 96 1.64 28.19 4.13
CA ALA A 96 0.34 28.67 3.74
C ALA A 96 -0.27 29.57 4.81
N SER A 97 -0.99 30.59 4.41
CA SER A 97 -1.82 31.43 5.28
C SER A 97 -3.29 31.22 4.93
N MET A 98 -4.12 31.13 5.98
CA MET A 98 -5.57 31.01 5.82
C MET A 98 -6.14 32.39 5.50
N GLN A 99 -7.00 32.43 4.49
CA GLN A 99 -7.73 33.62 4.06
C GLN A 99 -9.23 33.42 4.21
N ASN A 100 -10.02 34.44 3.90
CA ASN A 100 -11.47 34.34 3.94
C ASN A 100 -11.98 33.27 2.98
N PHE A 101 -12.96 32.50 3.46
CA PHE A 101 -13.54 31.38 2.74
C PHE A 101 -14.27 31.83 1.47
N HIS A 102 -14.05 31.13 0.36
CA HIS A 102 -14.81 31.23 -0.86
C HIS A 102 -15.46 29.90 -1.19
N THR A 103 -16.72 29.95 -1.62
CA THR A 103 -17.45 28.73 -1.97
C THR A 103 -16.90 28.12 -3.25
N LEU A 104 -16.65 26.82 -3.22
CA LEU A 104 -16.27 26.05 -4.40
C LEU A 104 -17.48 25.91 -5.35
N PRO A 105 -17.36 26.29 -6.64
CA PRO A 105 -18.44 26.09 -7.60
C PRO A 105 -18.78 24.60 -7.78
N GLU A 106 -20.07 24.27 -7.83
CA GLU A 106 -20.53 22.88 -7.89
C GLU A 106 -20.00 22.11 -9.10
N GLN A 107 -19.93 22.76 -10.27
CA GLN A 107 -19.38 22.14 -11.48
C GLN A 107 -17.89 21.78 -11.31
N THR A 108 -17.12 22.69 -10.71
CA THR A 108 -15.70 22.45 -10.42
C THR A 108 -15.54 21.33 -9.40
N PHE A 109 -16.38 21.30 -8.37
CA PHE A 109 -16.38 20.22 -7.38
C PHE A 109 -16.62 18.86 -8.03
N ASN A 110 -17.67 18.75 -8.85
CA ASN A 110 -17.99 17.51 -9.54
C ASN A 110 -16.86 17.06 -10.49
N HIS A 111 -16.22 18.00 -11.18
CA HIS A 111 -15.07 17.68 -12.02
C HIS A 111 -13.89 17.13 -11.21
N LEU A 112 -13.54 17.77 -10.11
CA LEU A 112 -12.46 17.32 -9.22
C LEU A 112 -12.77 15.95 -8.58
N VAL A 113 -14.02 15.69 -8.21
CA VAL A 113 -14.46 14.39 -7.68
C VAL A 113 -14.29 13.29 -8.73
N ASN A 114 -14.71 13.53 -9.97
CA ASN A 114 -14.53 12.56 -11.06
C ASN A 114 -13.04 12.24 -11.30
N MET A 115 -12.16 13.22 -11.19
CA MET A 115 -10.72 12.99 -11.28
C MET A 115 -10.19 12.12 -10.14
N LEU A 116 -10.64 12.34 -8.89
CA LEU A 116 -10.28 11.48 -7.76
C LEU A 116 -10.80 10.04 -7.94
N ASP A 117 -12.00 9.88 -8.46
CA ASP A 117 -12.57 8.55 -8.70
C ASP A 117 -11.82 7.80 -9.81
N ALA A 118 -11.33 8.51 -10.82
CA ALA A 118 -10.45 7.94 -11.83
C ALA A 118 -9.09 7.50 -11.23
N GLN A 119 -8.48 8.31 -10.39
CA GLN A 119 -7.24 7.95 -9.67
C GLN A 119 -7.46 6.72 -8.79
N LYS A 120 -8.54 6.69 -8.01
CA LYS A 120 -8.93 5.55 -7.18
C LYS A 120 -9.06 4.26 -8.00
N THR A 121 -9.73 4.34 -9.15
CA THR A 121 -9.89 3.20 -10.06
C THR A 121 -8.55 2.68 -10.57
N GLY A 122 -7.65 3.59 -10.93
CA GLY A 122 -6.27 3.24 -11.33
C GLY A 122 -5.50 2.51 -10.22
N ILE A 123 -5.56 3.01 -9.00
CA ILE A 123 -4.90 2.37 -7.84
C ILE A 123 -5.50 0.99 -7.57
N LEU A 124 -6.83 0.86 -7.58
CA LEU A 124 -7.49 -0.44 -7.42
C LEU A 124 -7.04 -1.45 -8.48
N GLY A 125 -6.89 -1.02 -9.74
CA GLY A 125 -6.36 -1.85 -10.81
C GLY A 125 -4.93 -2.33 -10.53
N GLN A 126 -4.06 -1.43 -10.07
CA GLN A 126 -2.67 -1.77 -9.71
C GLN A 126 -2.61 -2.75 -8.53
N VAL A 127 -3.40 -2.51 -7.47
CA VAL A 127 -3.48 -3.41 -6.31
C VAL A 127 -3.97 -4.79 -6.72
N ASN A 128 -5.02 -4.87 -7.53
CA ASN A 128 -5.56 -6.14 -8.02
C ASN A 128 -4.53 -6.91 -8.85
N THR A 129 -3.81 -6.24 -9.76
CA THR A 129 -2.77 -6.88 -10.58
C THR A 129 -1.63 -7.42 -9.71
N ARG A 130 -1.15 -6.62 -8.77
CA ARG A 130 -0.10 -7.04 -7.81
C ARG A 130 -0.55 -8.25 -6.98
N ASN A 131 -1.78 -8.22 -6.49
CA ASN A 131 -2.33 -9.31 -5.68
C ASN A 131 -2.51 -10.60 -6.49
N ALA A 132 -2.94 -10.50 -7.75
CA ALA A 132 -3.03 -11.66 -8.64
C ALA A 132 -1.66 -12.30 -8.87
N GLN A 133 -0.63 -11.49 -9.15
CA GLN A 133 0.74 -11.97 -9.30
C GLN A 133 1.27 -12.64 -8.03
N PHE A 134 1.01 -12.06 -6.87
CA PHE A 134 1.38 -12.65 -5.59
C PHE A 134 0.69 -14.00 -5.37
N PHE A 135 -0.60 -14.08 -5.67
CA PHE A 135 -1.36 -15.32 -5.54
C PHE A 135 -0.81 -16.43 -6.47
N GLU A 136 -0.48 -16.11 -7.72
CA GLU A 136 0.10 -17.06 -8.66
C GLU A 136 1.45 -17.60 -8.15
N LEU A 137 2.32 -16.72 -7.62
CA LEU A 137 3.60 -17.13 -7.06
C LEU A 137 3.45 -18.05 -5.83
N GLU A 138 2.48 -17.76 -4.95
CA GLU A 138 2.23 -18.61 -3.79
C GLU A 138 1.61 -19.97 -4.20
N LEU A 139 0.79 -20.00 -5.24
CA LEU A 139 0.24 -21.22 -5.78
C LEU A 139 1.36 -22.13 -6.37
N GLU A 140 2.28 -21.55 -7.14
CA GLU A 140 3.43 -22.26 -7.68
C GLU A 140 4.32 -22.86 -6.58
N LYS A 141 4.58 -22.10 -5.50
CA LYS A 141 5.31 -22.60 -4.34
C LYS A 141 4.61 -23.80 -3.69
N LEU A 142 3.28 -23.73 -3.58
CA LEU A 142 2.47 -24.80 -2.98
C LEU A 142 2.51 -26.06 -3.84
N ASP A 143 2.41 -25.92 -5.15
CA ASP A 143 2.50 -27.04 -6.09
C ASP A 143 3.88 -27.70 -6.02
N ASN A 144 4.95 -26.93 -6.05
CA ASN A 144 6.31 -27.44 -5.89
C ASN A 144 6.49 -28.17 -4.56
N TRP A 145 6.01 -27.62 -3.45
CA TRP A 145 6.03 -28.30 -2.17
C TRP A 145 5.24 -29.61 -2.18
N GLY A 146 4.09 -29.64 -2.84
CA GLY A 146 3.28 -30.85 -3.02
C GLY A 146 4.01 -31.95 -3.78
N GLU A 147 4.71 -31.60 -4.88
CA GLU A 147 5.51 -32.56 -5.65
C GLU A 147 6.73 -33.07 -4.85
N ASP A 148 7.42 -32.21 -4.10
CA ASP A 148 8.52 -32.60 -3.25
C ASP A 148 8.07 -33.58 -2.16
N LYS A 149 6.93 -33.34 -1.52
CA LYS A 149 6.32 -34.23 -0.54
C LYS A 149 5.93 -35.57 -1.15
N ARG A 150 5.33 -35.55 -2.33
CA ARG A 150 4.97 -36.78 -3.06
C ARG A 150 6.22 -37.61 -3.40
N SER A 151 7.28 -36.97 -3.86
CA SER A 151 8.54 -37.61 -4.18
C SER A 151 9.20 -38.23 -2.94
N SER A 152 9.26 -37.49 -1.84
CA SER A 152 9.78 -37.99 -0.56
C SER A 152 9.00 -39.19 -0.04
N LEU A 153 7.67 -39.17 -0.10
CA LEU A 153 6.84 -40.30 0.33
C LEU A 153 7.04 -41.55 -0.57
N LYS A 154 7.23 -41.37 -1.89
CA LYS A 154 7.54 -42.49 -2.79
C LYS A 154 8.86 -43.17 -2.42
N VAL A 155 9.90 -42.39 -2.07
CA VAL A 155 11.18 -42.96 -1.58
C VAL A 155 10.97 -43.73 -0.29
N THR A 156 10.28 -43.14 0.69
CA THR A 156 10.00 -43.81 1.98
C THR A 156 9.22 -45.12 1.81
N LEU A 157 8.21 -45.11 0.90
CA LEU A 157 7.45 -46.35 0.59
C LEU A 157 8.34 -47.41 0.00
N LYS A 158 9.24 -47.05 -0.92
CA LYS A 158 10.17 -47.99 -1.52
C LYS A 158 11.12 -48.62 -0.46
N ASP A 159 11.65 -47.78 0.42
CA ASP A 159 12.53 -48.21 1.50
C ASP A 159 11.80 -49.17 2.47
N LEU A 160 10.55 -48.88 2.81
CA LEU A 160 9.71 -49.75 3.64
C LEU A 160 9.41 -51.09 2.93
N ASP A 161 9.12 -51.06 1.65
CA ASP A 161 8.91 -52.31 0.88
C ASP A 161 10.17 -53.20 0.84
N GLU A 162 11.35 -52.59 0.72
CA GLU A 162 12.62 -53.32 0.76
C GLU A 162 12.87 -53.92 2.16
N GLN A 163 12.61 -53.16 3.24
CA GLN A 163 12.70 -53.66 4.59
C GLN A 163 11.74 -54.83 4.85
N ILE A 164 10.49 -54.70 4.40
CA ILE A 164 9.52 -55.81 4.54
C ILE A 164 9.98 -57.06 3.81
N LYS A 165 10.57 -56.94 2.61
CA LYS A 165 11.10 -58.06 1.83
C LYS A 165 12.26 -58.74 2.60
N GLU A 166 13.15 -57.94 3.14
CA GLU A 166 14.29 -58.48 3.90
C GLU A 166 13.85 -59.17 5.20
N LEU A 167 12.94 -58.57 5.97
CA LEU A 167 12.38 -59.17 7.19
C LEU A 167 11.65 -60.48 6.88
N LYS A 168 10.88 -60.58 5.79
CA LYS A 168 10.24 -61.79 5.32
C LYS A 168 11.25 -62.87 4.96
N LYS A 169 12.40 -62.51 4.37
CA LYS A 169 13.48 -63.43 4.05
C LYS A 169 14.13 -63.96 5.31
N GLN A 170 14.43 -63.10 6.28
CA GLN A 170 15.00 -63.46 7.57
C GLN A 170 14.06 -64.38 8.36
N ALA A 171 12.76 -64.10 8.40
CA ALA A 171 11.77 -64.94 9.04
C ALA A 171 11.64 -66.34 8.43
N ARG A 172 11.93 -66.52 7.12
CA ARG A 172 11.94 -67.86 6.47
C ARG A 172 13.17 -68.67 6.83
N VAL A 173 14.27 -68.03 7.15
CA VAL A 173 15.56 -68.68 7.44
C VAL A 173 15.75 -68.91 8.95
N ALA A 174 14.94 -68.28 9.79
CA ALA A 174 15.04 -68.41 11.24
C ALA A 174 14.85 -69.84 11.69
N PRO A 175 15.79 -70.37 12.50
CA PRO A 175 15.81 -71.81 12.87
C PRO A 175 14.78 -72.19 13.95
N ASN A 176 14.26 -71.19 14.70
CA ASN A 176 13.34 -71.39 15.81
C ASN A 176 12.01 -70.69 15.66
N LEU A 177 10.91 -71.28 16.11
CA LEU A 177 9.58 -70.72 16.08
C LEU A 177 9.43 -69.35 16.76
N PRO A 178 10.13 -69.01 17.86
CA PRO A 178 10.10 -67.69 18.47
C PRO A 178 10.72 -66.57 17.63
N GLU A 179 11.55 -66.94 16.63
CA GLU A 179 12.23 -65.98 15.72
C GLU A 179 11.48 -65.78 14.39
N LYS A 180 10.39 -66.55 14.20
CA LYS A 180 9.46 -66.41 13.04
C LYS A 180 8.32 -65.45 13.38
#